data_2f06f6f219c4db6842a6a8a0ff990cd8
#
_entry.id   2f06f6f219c4db6842a6a8a0ff990cd8
#
_cell.length_a   1.000
_cell.length_b   1.000
_cell.length_c   1.000
_cell.angle_alpha   90.00
_cell.angle_beta   90.00
_cell.angle_gamma   90.00
#
_symmetry.space_group_name_H-M   'P 1'
#
loop_
_entity.id
_entity.type
_entity.pdbx_description
1 polymer ?
#
loop_
_entity_poly.entity_id
_entity_poly.type
_entity_poly.pdbx_seq_one_letter_code
_entity_poly.pdbx_strand_id
1 'polypeptide(L)'
;MKGDTFKPQGVSPALVTPFTKDEEVDEAALRSLVRFVLPHVDGVVPCGTTGEFIYLTPEEQRQVIEIVVDEVEGRVPVIAGTGAASTREAVQLARAAQGAGADACLVVTPFFLHPSDKGIYQHFYQVASAVDLPIILYNIPQTVDAYLPRTVVEDLADIPNIVGLKDSSGNLTYTMEVLEMTAGRLNVLVGHDEVVLPALAGGCSGMILASAQVFPEVWQQVYSAVQQGDLATARTLQLSVQKLARIFCRHGGGVAVKAALNMMGVRVGRPRKPLRSMGGVLIHEVRAEIRLELEKLGKIPIADIEVAAPAELLEERFSALGLPAQYLQAGNVRLATAQAGQGVERIQLDLVAGPKTGPIGEAYALQLTYPRHGHEALAAILEPNLTVRPATLIVPAVELKNLRQANMIYGPTQAAVGKAIADGLALGWISQSAMDDEVMMVQATVHPHALDRHQLYWNAYQAMTEALRNAFSGGC
;
A
#
# COMPACT_ATOMS: atom_id res chain seq x y z
N MET A 1 -17.17 -40.77 -12.26
CA MET A 1 -18.12 -40.39 -11.20
C MET A 1 -17.99 -38.87 -11.01
N LYS A 2 -18.85 -38.05 -11.62
CA LYS A 2 -18.98 -36.62 -11.41
C LYS A 2 -19.98 -36.45 -10.26
N GLY A 3 -19.53 -36.35 -9.03
CA GLY A 3 -20.37 -36.49 -7.87
C GLY A 3 -20.24 -35.43 -6.78
N ASP A 4 -19.59 -34.31 -7.03
CA ASP A 4 -19.77 -33.10 -6.19
C ASP A 4 -19.62 -31.90 -7.10
N THR A 5 -20.70 -31.13 -7.22
CA THR A 5 -20.70 -29.89 -8.01
C THR A 5 -19.70 -28.93 -7.36
N PHE A 6 -18.68 -28.49 -8.10
CA PHE A 6 -17.72 -27.50 -7.63
C PHE A 6 -18.47 -26.29 -7.03
N LYS A 7 -18.12 -25.94 -5.79
CA LYS A 7 -18.69 -24.82 -5.07
C LYS A 7 -17.59 -23.81 -4.78
N PRO A 8 -17.57 -22.66 -5.46
CA PRO A 8 -16.56 -21.66 -5.19
C PRO A 8 -16.76 -21.05 -3.80
N GLN A 9 -15.72 -21.13 -2.96
CA GLN A 9 -15.74 -20.64 -1.57
C GLN A 9 -14.31 -20.33 -1.08
N GLY A 10 -14.21 -19.73 0.11
CA GLY A 10 -12.92 -19.44 0.74
C GLY A 10 -12.17 -18.30 0.08
N VAL A 11 -10.86 -18.32 0.16
CA VAL A 11 -9.94 -17.25 -0.28
C VAL A 11 -9.26 -17.64 -1.58
N SER A 12 -9.47 -16.87 -2.63
CA SER A 12 -8.82 -17.08 -3.93
C SER A 12 -8.15 -15.80 -4.43
N PRO A 13 -6.82 -15.73 -4.56
CA PRO A 13 -6.13 -14.60 -5.17
C PRO A 13 -6.42 -14.51 -6.67
N ALA A 14 -6.76 -13.30 -7.12
CA ALA A 14 -6.73 -12.95 -8.53
C ALA A 14 -5.27 -12.64 -8.89
N LEU A 15 -4.57 -13.63 -9.49
CA LEU A 15 -3.14 -13.55 -9.74
C LEU A 15 -2.77 -12.44 -10.74
N VAL A 16 -1.68 -11.75 -10.50
CA VAL A 16 -1.02 -10.94 -11.54
C VAL A 16 -0.34 -11.88 -12.54
N THR A 17 -0.21 -11.43 -13.78
CA THR A 17 0.63 -12.12 -14.79
C THR A 17 2.01 -11.48 -14.76
N PRO A 18 3.06 -12.19 -14.33
CA PRO A 18 4.42 -11.70 -14.39
C PRO A 18 4.90 -11.56 -15.82
N PHE A 19 5.64 -10.49 -16.10
CA PHE A 19 6.25 -10.25 -17.41
C PHE A 19 7.74 -10.01 -17.27
N THR A 20 8.49 -10.48 -18.29
CA THR A 20 9.90 -10.17 -18.49
C THR A 20 10.07 -8.67 -18.84
N LYS A 21 11.33 -8.22 -18.96
CA LYS A 21 11.64 -6.86 -19.46
C LYS A 21 11.19 -6.64 -20.93
N ASP A 22 11.05 -7.71 -21.68
CA ASP A 22 10.65 -7.71 -23.10
C ASP A 22 9.14 -7.89 -23.27
N GLU A 23 8.37 -7.82 -22.15
CA GLU A 23 6.91 -7.95 -22.06
C GLU A 23 6.37 -9.36 -22.39
N GLU A 24 7.22 -10.38 -22.40
CA GLU A 24 6.81 -11.77 -22.51
C GLU A 24 6.34 -12.34 -21.17
N VAL A 25 5.48 -13.35 -21.16
CA VAL A 25 5.06 -14.04 -19.93
C VAL A 25 6.27 -14.68 -19.25
N ASP A 26 6.52 -14.30 -17.99
CA ASP A 26 7.61 -14.86 -17.18
C ASP A 26 7.10 -16.09 -16.43
N GLU A 27 7.27 -17.27 -17.04
CA GLU A 27 6.84 -18.54 -16.47
C GLU A 27 7.47 -18.83 -15.10
N ALA A 28 8.79 -18.58 -14.95
CA ALA A 28 9.49 -18.87 -13.70
C ALA A 28 8.98 -18.00 -12.55
N ALA A 29 8.70 -16.74 -12.83
CA ALA A 29 8.11 -15.81 -11.87
C ALA A 29 6.66 -16.18 -11.54
N LEU A 30 5.86 -16.61 -12.53
CA LEU A 30 4.49 -17.04 -12.32
C LEU A 30 4.43 -18.30 -11.43
N ARG A 31 5.24 -19.30 -11.69
CA ARG A 31 5.36 -20.49 -10.84
C ARG A 31 5.78 -20.14 -9.41
N SER A 32 6.73 -19.22 -9.27
CA SER A 32 7.15 -18.72 -7.95
C SER A 32 6.03 -18.01 -7.20
N LEU A 33 5.22 -17.20 -7.89
CA LEU A 33 4.06 -16.54 -7.30
C LEU A 33 3.00 -17.56 -6.86
N VAL A 34 2.71 -18.58 -7.67
CA VAL A 34 1.76 -19.65 -7.30
C VAL A 34 2.23 -20.36 -6.03
N ARG A 35 3.50 -20.78 -5.96
CA ARG A 35 4.09 -21.40 -4.75
C ARG A 35 4.00 -20.52 -3.52
N PHE A 36 4.17 -19.21 -3.70
CA PHE A 36 4.11 -18.25 -2.61
C PHE A 36 2.71 -18.14 -1.98
N VAL A 37 1.64 -18.19 -2.80
CA VAL A 37 0.27 -18.03 -2.29
C VAL A 37 -0.36 -19.35 -1.81
N LEU A 38 -0.02 -20.47 -2.43
CA LEU A 38 -0.66 -21.79 -2.22
C LEU A 38 -0.84 -22.22 -0.76
N PRO A 39 0.09 -21.97 0.18
CA PRO A 39 -0.07 -22.40 1.57
C PRO A 39 -1.24 -21.76 2.32
N HIS A 40 -1.84 -20.70 1.77
CA HIS A 40 -2.80 -19.86 2.48
C HIS A 40 -4.08 -19.57 1.69
N VAL A 41 -4.38 -20.36 0.65
CA VAL A 41 -5.52 -20.07 -0.24
C VAL A 41 -6.33 -21.33 -0.54
N ASP A 42 -7.61 -21.14 -0.88
CA ASP A 42 -8.55 -22.21 -1.20
C ASP A 42 -8.77 -22.36 -2.72
N GLY A 43 -8.16 -21.50 -3.52
CA GLY A 43 -8.17 -21.53 -4.98
C GLY A 43 -7.24 -20.48 -5.56
N VAL A 44 -7.02 -20.47 -6.87
CA VAL A 44 -6.24 -19.42 -7.59
C VAL A 44 -6.94 -19.01 -8.87
N VAL A 45 -6.81 -17.73 -9.24
CA VAL A 45 -7.53 -17.17 -10.38
C VAL A 45 -6.56 -16.48 -11.35
N PRO A 46 -5.99 -17.22 -12.32
CA PRO A 46 -5.21 -16.62 -13.43
C PRO A 46 -6.12 -15.91 -14.44
N CYS A 47 -5.54 -15.03 -15.24
CA CYS A 47 -6.20 -14.31 -16.34
C CYS A 47 -7.46 -13.53 -15.95
N GLY A 48 -7.55 -13.06 -14.70
CA GLY A 48 -8.56 -12.06 -14.31
C GLY A 48 -8.12 -10.64 -14.67
N THR A 49 -8.90 -9.63 -14.24
CA THR A 49 -8.57 -8.20 -14.43
C THR A 49 -7.20 -7.85 -13.84
N THR A 50 -6.91 -8.37 -12.64
CA THR A 50 -5.61 -8.21 -11.97
C THR A 50 -4.47 -8.83 -12.77
N GLY A 51 -4.73 -9.90 -13.51
CA GLY A 51 -3.79 -10.59 -14.40
C GLY A 51 -3.61 -9.91 -15.76
N GLU A 52 -4.20 -8.74 -15.97
CA GLU A 52 -4.02 -7.95 -17.20
C GLU A 52 -4.51 -8.69 -18.45
N PHE A 53 -5.56 -9.53 -18.32
CA PHE A 53 -6.00 -10.44 -19.38
C PHE A 53 -6.30 -9.76 -20.72
N ILE A 54 -6.76 -8.51 -20.72
CA ILE A 54 -7.07 -7.75 -21.94
C ILE A 54 -5.82 -7.39 -22.76
N TYR A 55 -4.63 -7.52 -22.18
CA TYR A 55 -3.34 -7.28 -22.82
C TYR A 55 -2.60 -8.57 -23.16
N LEU A 56 -3.22 -9.73 -22.92
CA LEU A 56 -2.71 -11.03 -23.31
C LEU A 56 -3.38 -11.49 -24.62
N THR A 57 -2.61 -12.12 -25.50
CA THR A 57 -3.22 -12.84 -26.61
C THR A 57 -3.95 -14.10 -26.12
N PRO A 58 -4.87 -14.68 -26.89
CA PRO A 58 -5.51 -15.94 -26.53
C PRO A 58 -4.52 -17.08 -26.25
N GLU A 59 -3.42 -17.11 -26.99
CA GLU A 59 -2.33 -18.09 -26.80
C GLU A 59 -1.61 -17.88 -25.48
N GLU A 60 -1.32 -16.62 -25.11
CA GLU A 60 -0.71 -16.28 -23.81
C GLU A 60 -1.67 -16.57 -22.66
N GLN A 61 -2.96 -16.29 -22.79
CA GLN A 61 -3.95 -16.65 -21.76
C GLN A 61 -3.96 -18.17 -21.53
N ARG A 62 -3.97 -18.96 -22.60
CA ARG A 62 -3.88 -20.41 -22.50
C ARG A 62 -2.57 -20.85 -21.81
N GLN A 63 -1.44 -20.29 -22.22
CA GLN A 63 -0.12 -20.57 -21.63
C GLN A 63 -0.11 -20.26 -20.12
N VAL A 64 -0.64 -19.11 -19.70
CA VAL A 64 -0.71 -18.73 -18.28
C VAL A 64 -1.57 -19.72 -17.49
N ILE A 65 -2.71 -20.16 -18.05
CA ILE A 65 -3.59 -21.13 -17.40
C ILE A 65 -2.88 -22.48 -17.28
N GLU A 66 -2.23 -22.97 -18.34
CA GLU A 66 -1.46 -24.22 -18.36
C GLU A 66 -0.36 -24.23 -17.31
N ILE A 67 0.43 -23.13 -17.21
CA ILE A 67 1.48 -22.99 -16.20
C ILE A 67 0.90 -23.04 -14.77
N VAL A 68 -0.22 -22.35 -14.53
CA VAL A 68 -0.84 -22.33 -13.20
C VAL A 68 -1.43 -23.68 -12.83
N VAL A 69 -2.12 -24.35 -13.75
CA VAL A 69 -2.67 -25.71 -13.54
C VAL A 69 -1.55 -26.70 -13.23
N ASP A 70 -0.49 -26.69 -14.02
CA ASP A 70 0.69 -27.55 -13.81
C ASP A 70 1.34 -27.30 -12.45
N GLU A 71 1.56 -26.03 -12.07
CA GLU A 71 2.21 -25.67 -10.80
C GLU A 71 1.33 -25.97 -9.58
N VAL A 72 0.00 -25.83 -9.71
CA VAL A 72 -0.94 -26.13 -8.62
C VAL A 72 -1.04 -27.61 -8.35
N GLU A 73 -0.87 -28.48 -9.36
CA GLU A 73 -0.89 -29.96 -9.23
C GLU A 73 -2.16 -30.49 -8.51
N GLY A 74 -3.31 -29.85 -8.71
CA GLY A 74 -4.57 -30.24 -8.10
C GLY A 74 -4.70 -29.99 -6.59
N ARG A 75 -3.76 -29.25 -5.97
CA ARG A 75 -3.81 -28.92 -4.53
C ARG A 75 -4.97 -28.01 -4.16
N VAL A 76 -5.33 -27.11 -5.05
CA VAL A 76 -6.47 -26.20 -4.96
C VAL A 76 -7.08 -26.01 -6.34
N PRO A 77 -8.37 -25.62 -6.47
CA PRO A 77 -8.97 -25.36 -7.78
C PRO A 77 -8.34 -24.15 -8.49
N VAL A 78 -8.22 -24.27 -9.81
CA VAL A 78 -7.81 -23.19 -10.73
C VAL A 78 -9.05 -22.66 -11.44
N ILE A 79 -9.41 -21.40 -11.15
CA ILE A 79 -10.56 -20.69 -11.73
C ILE A 79 -10.03 -19.79 -12.84
N ALA A 80 -10.08 -20.21 -14.07
CA ALA A 80 -9.51 -19.48 -15.20
C ALA A 80 -10.38 -18.30 -15.64
N GLY A 81 -9.81 -17.10 -15.74
CA GLY A 81 -10.45 -15.95 -16.39
C GLY A 81 -10.58 -16.21 -17.89
N THR A 82 -11.82 -16.24 -18.40
CA THR A 82 -12.13 -16.56 -19.81
C THR A 82 -13.10 -15.55 -20.44
N GLY A 83 -13.28 -14.39 -19.78
CA GLY A 83 -14.14 -13.34 -20.29
C GLY A 83 -13.54 -12.62 -21.49
N ALA A 84 -14.39 -12.22 -22.44
CA ALA A 84 -14.04 -11.43 -23.61
C ALA A 84 -15.17 -10.47 -23.99
N ALA A 85 -14.88 -9.49 -24.85
CA ALA A 85 -15.89 -8.57 -25.36
C ALA A 85 -16.91 -9.26 -26.26
N SER A 86 -16.54 -10.34 -26.96
CA SER A 86 -17.42 -11.11 -27.82
C SER A 86 -17.74 -12.50 -27.26
N THR A 87 -18.98 -12.94 -27.45
CA THR A 87 -19.41 -14.30 -27.05
C THR A 87 -18.57 -15.40 -27.73
N ARG A 88 -18.25 -15.21 -29.01
CA ARG A 88 -17.44 -16.17 -29.78
C ARG A 88 -16.06 -16.38 -29.14
N GLU A 89 -15.40 -15.32 -28.75
CA GLU A 89 -14.08 -15.38 -28.13
C GLU A 89 -14.16 -15.95 -26.71
N ALA A 90 -15.14 -15.54 -25.89
CA ALA A 90 -15.35 -16.08 -24.56
C ALA A 90 -15.57 -17.61 -24.59
N VAL A 91 -16.33 -18.12 -25.58
CA VAL A 91 -16.50 -19.55 -25.81
C VAL A 91 -15.17 -20.23 -26.17
N GLN A 92 -14.36 -19.62 -27.02
CA GLN A 92 -13.04 -20.17 -27.39
C GLN A 92 -12.09 -20.23 -26.21
N LEU A 93 -12.05 -19.17 -25.39
CA LEU A 93 -11.23 -19.11 -24.18
C LEU A 93 -11.70 -20.13 -23.13
N ALA A 94 -13.01 -20.28 -22.93
CA ALA A 94 -13.55 -21.29 -21.99
C ALA A 94 -13.18 -22.71 -22.42
N ARG A 95 -13.24 -23.03 -23.71
CA ARG A 95 -12.78 -24.33 -24.25
C ARG A 95 -11.27 -24.53 -24.08
N ALA A 96 -10.48 -23.46 -24.30
CA ALA A 96 -9.04 -23.53 -24.09
C ALA A 96 -8.71 -23.77 -22.60
N ALA A 97 -9.41 -23.11 -21.68
CA ALA A 97 -9.26 -23.33 -20.24
C ALA A 97 -9.65 -24.76 -19.84
N GLN A 98 -10.73 -25.31 -20.39
CA GLN A 98 -11.12 -26.70 -20.17
C GLN A 98 -10.04 -27.67 -20.69
N GLY A 99 -9.47 -27.40 -21.87
CA GLY A 99 -8.38 -28.18 -22.43
C GLY A 99 -7.07 -28.08 -21.65
N ALA A 100 -6.82 -26.97 -21.03
CA ALA A 100 -5.68 -26.71 -20.14
C ALA A 100 -5.83 -27.34 -18.73
N GLY A 101 -7.01 -27.89 -18.40
CA GLY A 101 -7.25 -28.55 -17.12
C GLY A 101 -7.71 -27.62 -15.98
N ALA A 102 -8.22 -26.44 -16.28
CA ALA A 102 -8.85 -25.59 -15.27
C ALA A 102 -10.09 -26.27 -14.66
N ASP A 103 -10.40 -25.94 -13.39
CA ASP A 103 -11.53 -26.49 -12.64
C ASP A 103 -12.82 -25.69 -12.82
N ALA A 104 -12.71 -24.38 -13.15
CA ALA A 104 -13.84 -23.50 -13.41
C ALA A 104 -13.42 -22.33 -14.31
N CYS A 105 -14.44 -21.64 -14.88
CA CYS A 105 -14.23 -20.39 -15.62
C CYS A 105 -14.81 -19.20 -14.87
N LEU A 106 -14.08 -18.09 -14.83
CA LEU A 106 -14.55 -16.78 -14.41
C LEU A 106 -14.83 -15.93 -15.66
N VAL A 107 -16.10 -15.60 -15.90
CA VAL A 107 -16.53 -14.90 -17.12
C VAL A 107 -17.05 -13.54 -16.78
N VAL A 108 -16.37 -12.49 -17.24
CA VAL A 108 -16.80 -11.08 -17.03
C VAL A 108 -17.93 -10.73 -18.00
N THR A 109 -18.83 -9.83 -17.56
CA THR A 109 -19.83 -9.20 -18.43
C THR A 109 -19.15 -8.62 -19.68
N PRO A 110 -19.71 -8.75 -20.89
CA PRO A 110 -19.19 -8.11 -22.10
C PRO A 110 -18.95 -6.61 -21.88
N PHE A 111 -17.84 -6.12 -22.38
CA PHE A 111 -17.36 -4.77 -22.11
C PHE A 111 -17.15 -3.96 -23.40
N PHE A 112 -16.93 -2.66 -23.27
CA PHE A 112 -16.75 -1.65 -24.31
C PHE A 112 -18.06 -1.28 -25.05
N LEU A 113 -18.78 -2.24 -25.62
CA LEU A 113 -20.15 -2.04 -26.12
C LEU A 113 -21.14 -2.71 -25.17
N HIS A 114 -22.21 -2.00 -24.82
CA HIS A 114 -23.18 -2.46 -23.83
C HIS A 114 -24.32 -3.23 -24.53
N PRO A 115 -24.36 -4.56 -24.44
CA PRO A 115 -25.47 -5.34 -24.93
C PRO A 115 -26.71 -5.15 -24.05
N SER A 116 -27.90 -5.46 -24.61
CA SER A 116 -29.14 -5.52 -23.82
C SER A 116 -29.09 -6.69 -22.83
N ASP A 117 -29.96 -6.69 -21.81
CA ASP A 117 -30.08 -7.77 -20.82
C ASP A 117 -30.23 -9.14 -21.49
N LYS A 118 -31.03 -9.23 -22.55
CA LYS A 118 -31.18 -10.44 -23.36
C LYS A 118 -29.85 -10.84 -24.03
N GLY A 119 -29.07 -9.88 -24.49
CA GLY A 119 -27.74 -10.12 -25.07
C GLY A 119 -26.75 -10.62 -24.02
N ILE A 120 -26.79 -10.06 -22.82
CA ILE A 120 -25.98 -10.51 -21.67
C ILE A 120 -26.36 -11.94 -21.27
N TYR A 121 -27.64 -12.24 -21.12
CA TYR A 121 -28.13 -13.58 -20.84
C TYR A 121 -27.64 -14.60 -21.91
N GLN A 122 -27.82 -14.28 -23.19
CA GLN A 122 -27.39 -15.16 -24.28
C GLN A 122 -25.89 -15.36 -24.33
N HIS A 123 -25.08 -14.34 -23.95
CA HIS A 123 -23.65 -14.47 -23.85
C HIS A 123 -23.26 -15.55 -22.83
N PHE A 124 -23.73 -15.43 -21.59
CA PHE A 124 -23.42 -16.41 -20.54
C PHE A 124 -24.00 -17.79 -20.82
N TYR A 125 -25.21 -17.85 -21.35
CA TYR A 125 -25.85 -19.11 -21.75
C TYR A 125 -25.02 -19.87 -22.79
N GLN A 126 -24.51 -19.17 -23.81
CA GLN A 126 -23.69 -19.79 -24.86
C GLN A 126 -22.32 -20.23 -24.32
N VAL A 127 -21.69 -19.45 -23.45
CA VAL A 127 -20.45 -19.88 -22.81
C VAL A 127 -20.68 -21.11 -21.94
N ALA A 128 -21.68 -21.11 -21.09
CA ALA A 128 -22.05 -22.24 -20.23
C ALA A 128 -22.39 -23.50 -21.03
N SER A 129 -23.09 -23.36 -22.17
CA SER A 129 -23.43 -24.47 -23.05
C SER A 129 -22.25 -25.02 -23.85
N ALA A 130 -21.14 -24.31 -23.93
CA ALA A 130 -19.99 -24.67 -24.76
C ALA A 130 -18.95 -25.54 -24.04
N VAL A 131 -19.00 -25.66 -22.71
CA VAL A 131 -18.06 -26.39 -21.87
C VAL A 131 -18.77 -27.13 -20.74
N ASP A 132 -18.12 -28.17 -20.21
CA ASP A 132 -18.60 -28.88 -19.01
C ASP A 132 -18.11 -28.24 -17.71
N LEU A 133 -17.26 -27.21 -17.78
CA LEU A 133 -16.71 -26.53 -16.61
C LEU A 133 -17.78 -25.72 -15.88
N PRO A 134 -17.71 -25.66 -14.55
CA PRO A 134 -18.44 -24.67 -13.76
C PRO A 134 -18.11 -23.23 -14.20
N ILE A 135 -19.14 -22.40 -14.28
CA ILE A 135 -19.03 -20.99 -14.67
C ILE A 135 -19.32 -20.11 -13.45
N ILE A 136 -18.44 -19.15 -13.20
CA ILE A 136 -18.64 -18.07 -12.23
C ILE A 136 -18.85 -16.79 -13.02
N LEU A 137 -20.02 -16.17 -12.86
CA LEU A 137 -20.32 -14.87 -13.42
C LEU A 137 -19.44 -13.80 -12.78
N TYR A 138 -19.04 -12.76 -13.52
CA TYR A 138 -18.20 -11.71 -12.96
C TYR A 138 -18.77 -10.32 -13.20
N ASN A 139 -19.21 -9.67 -12.10
CA ASN A 139 -19.69 -8.29 -12.05
C ASN A 139 -18.56 -7.36 -11.59
N ILE A 140 -18.14 -6.43 -12.46
CA ILE A 140 -17.12 -5.41 -12.18
C ILE A 140 -17.46 -4.09 -12.89
N PRO A 141 -18.49 -3.38 -12.41
CA PRO A 141 -19.02 -2.18 -13.10
C PRO A 141 -17.99 -1.07 -13.28
N GLN A 142 -16.96 -1.01 -12.44
CA GLN A 142 -15.91 0.02 -12.51
C GLN A 142 -15.06 -0.08 -13.79
N THR A 143 -15.00 -1.24 -14.43
CA THR A 143 -14.19 -1.46 -15.64
C THR A 143 -15.04 -1.73 -16.89
N VAL A 144 -16.25 -2.25 -16.72
CA VAL A 144 -17.16 -2.53 -17.84
C VAL A 144 -18.23 -1.46 -18.03
N ASP A 145 -18.28 -0.45 -17.12
CA ASP A 145 -19.25 0.67 -17.13
C ASP A 145 -20.72 0.22 -17.10
N ALA A 146 -20.98 -0.97 -16.60
CA ALA A 146 -22.33 -1.51 -16.43
C ALA A 146 -22.38 -2.56 -15.32
N TYR A 147 -23.47 -2.59 -14.55
CA TYR A 147 -23.78 -3.71 -13.67
C TYR A 147 -24.30 -4.90 -14.46
N LEU A 148 -23.95 -6.11 -14.04
CA LEU A 148 -24.67 -7.31 -14.48
C LEU A 148 -26.10 -7.23 -13.88
N PRO A 149 -27.16 -7.16 -14.71
CA PRO A 149 -28.52 -6.98 -14.20
C PRO A 149 -28.92 -8.15 -13.28
N ARG A 150 -29.50 -7.82 -12.12
CA ARG A 150 -29.89 -8.85 -11.12
C ARG A 150 -30.90 -9.87 -11.64
N THR A 151 -31.86 -9.42 -12.45
CA THR A 151 -32.82 -10.32 -13.12
C THR A 151 -32.12 -11.30 -14.06
N VAL A 152 -31.08 -10.85 -14.76
CA VAL A 152 -30.26 -11.75 -15.61
C VAL A 152 -29.48 -12.74 -14.76
N VAL A 153 -28.95 -12.33 -13.59
CA VAL A 153 -28.28 -13.24 -12.65
C VAL A 153 -29.27 -14.29 -12.13
N GLU A 154 -30.50 -13.89 -11.78
CA GLU A 154 -31.55 -14.78 -11.32
C GLU A 154 -31.90 -15.84 -12.37
N ASP A 155 -32.11 -15.42 -13.62
CA ASP A 155 -32.41 -16.34 -14.75
C ASP A 155 -31.22 -17.28 -15.04
N LEU A 156 -29.98 -16.80 -14.95
CA LEU A 156 -28.78 -17.59 -15.16
C LEU A 156 -28.52 -18.59 -14.03
N ALA A 157 -29.03 -18.34 -12.83
CA ALA A 157 -28.86 -19.25 -11.69
C ALA A 157 -29.60 -20.60 -11.88
N ASP A 158 -30.49 -20.71 -12.85
CA ASP A 158 -31.18 -21.95 -13.22
C ASP A 158 -30.35 -22.83 -14.18
N ILE A 159 -29.24 -22.33 -14.70
CA ILE A 159 -28.35 -23.10 -15.59
C ILE A 159 -27.43 -23.96 -14.75
N PRO A 160 -27.42 -25.30 -14.91
CA PRO A 160 -26.79 -26.24 -13.97
C PRO A 160 -25.30 -26.05 -13.73
N ASN A 161 -24.54 -25.58 -14.72
CA ASN A 161 -23.11 -25.34 -14.58
C ASN A 161 -22.74 -23.85 -14.32
N ILE A 162 -23.71 -22.96 -14.14
CA ILE A 162 -23.48 -21.63 -13.57
C ILE A 162 -23.60 -21.77 -12.05
N VAL A 163 -22.46 -21.71 -11.35
CA VAL A 163 -22.35 -22.10 -9.94
C VAL A 163 -22.09 -20.95 -8.99
N GLY A 164 -21.77 -19.77 -9.51
CA GLY A 164 -21.43 -18.63 -8.65
C GLY A 164 -21.41 -17.29 -9.36
N LEU A 165 -21.24 -16.26 -8.56
CA LEU A 165 -21.02 -14.89 -8.99
C LEU A 165 -19.91 -14.26 -8.18
N LYS A 166 -18.91 -13.67 -8.84
CA LYS A 166 -17.96 -12.73 -8.21
C LYS A 166 -18.46 -11.32 -8.36
N ASP A 167 -18.70 -10.63 -7.25
CA ASP A 167 -19.10 -9.22 -7.24
C ASP A 167 -17.97 -8.31 -6.76
N SER A 168 -17.42 -7.53 -7.69
CA SER A 168 -16.40 -6.52 -7.42
C SER A 168 -16.96 -5.10 -7.35
N SER A 169 -18.28 -4.92 -7.34
CA SER A 169 -18.91 -3.58 -7.34
C SER A 169 -18.59 -2.76 -6.07
N GLY A 170 -18.35 -3.43 -4.95
CA GLY A 170 -18.27 -2.80 -3.63
C GLY A 170 -19.63 -2.32 -3.10
N ASN A 171 -20.70 -2.59 -3.83
CA ASN A 171 -22.07 -2.21 -3.48
C ASN A 171 -22.78 -3.35 -2.73
N LEU A 172 -22.75 -3.30 -1.40
CA LEU A 172 -23.36 -4.32 -0.56
C LEU A 172 -24.86 -4.48 -0.82
N THR A 173 -25.59 -3.42 -1.20
CA THR A 173 -27.01 -3.55 -1.54
C THR A 173 -27.20 -4.47 -2.74
N TYR A 174 -26.41 -4.29 -3.80
CA TYR A 174 -26.43 -5.18 -4.95
C TYR A 174 -26.11 -6.63 -4.55
N THR A 175 -25.05 -6.82 -3.74
CA THR A 175 -24.63 -8.15 -3.26
C THR A 175 -25.76 -8.84 -2.46
N MET A 176 -26.41 -8.12 -1.54
CA MET A 176 -27.50 -8.67 -0.72
C MET A 176 -28.73 -9.03 -1.56
N GLU A 177 -29.10 -8.19 -2.53
CA GLU A 177 -30.21 -8.48 -3.45
C GLU A 177 -29.94 -9.73 -4.30
N VAL A 178 -28.69 -9.90 -4.78
CA VAL A 178 -28.31 -11.13 -5.52
C VAL A 178 -28.40 -12.36 -4.62
N LEU A 179 -27.90 -12.29 -3.39
CA LEU A 179 -28.02 -13.38 -2.43
C LEU A 179 -29.49 -13.77 -2.17
N GLU A 180 -30.37 -12.77 -2.01
CA GLU A 180 -31.81 -12.99 -1.81
C GLU A 180 -32.46 -13.64 -3.05
N MET A 181 -32.25 -13.05 -4.25
CA MET A 181 -32.87 -13.51 -5.49
C MET A 181 -32.41 -14.89 -5.92
N THR A 182 -31.16 -15.21 -5.70
CA THR A 182 -30.62 -16.53 -6.05
C THR A 182 -30.92 -17.62 -5.02
N ALA A 183 -31.29 -17.25 -3.80
CA ALA A 183 -31.73 -18.15 -2.72
C ALA A 183 -30.81 -19.38 -2.52
N GLY A 184 -29.49 -19.17 -2.58
CA GLY A 184 -28.48 -20.22 -2.43
C GLY A 184 -28.24 -21.11 -3.66
N ARG A 185 -28.86 -20.82 -4.82
CA ARG A 185 -28.55 -21.48 -6.10
C ARG A 185 -27.14 -21.12 -6.61
N LEU A 186 -26.63 -19.93 -6.27
CA LEU A 186 -25.29 -19.47 -6.60
C LEU A 186 -24.47 -19.21 -5.34
N ASN A 187 -23.20 -19.55 -5.41
CA ASN A 187 -22.22 -19.09 -4.43
C ASN A 187 -21.74 -17.68 -4.81
N VAL A 188 -22.02 -16.70 -3.94
CA VAL A 188 -21.59 -15.31 -4.18
C VAL A 188 -20.23 -15.09 -3.52
N LEU A 189 -19.27 -14.57 -4.29
CA LEU A 189 -17.89 -14.28 -3.88
C LEU A 189 -17.67 -12.77 -3.91
N VAL A 190 -17.18 -12.20 -2.81
CA VAL A 190 -16.81 -10.78 -2.79
C VAL A 190 -15.50 -10.56 -3.56
N GLY A 191 -15.51 -9.56 -4.43
CA GLY A 191 -14.35 -9.18 -5.25
C GLY A 191 -13.81 -7.79 -4.99
N HIS A 192 -14.28 -7.13 -3.91
CA HIS A 192 -13.87 -5.80 -3.51
C HIS A 192 -13.31 -5.81 -2.08
N ASP A 193 -12.02 -5.55 -1.95
CA ASP A 193 -11.24 -5.74 -0.73
C ASP A 193 -11.76 -4.94 0.48
N GLU A 194 -12.33 -3.75 0.25
CA GLU A 194 -12.79 -2.88 1.36
C GLU A 194 -14.07 -3.37 2.05
N VAL A 195 -14.82 -4.29 1.44
CA VAL A 195 -16.13 -4.75 1.96
C VAL A 195 -16.19 -6.26 2.25
N VAL A 196 -15.04 -6.92 2.39
CA VAL A 196 -14.96 -8.38 2.59
C VAL A 196 -15.74 -8.81 3.83
N LEU A 197 -15.44 -8.24 4.99
CA LEU A 197 -16.12 -8.63 6.23
C LEU A 197 -17.65 -8.49 6.18
N PRO A 198 -18.22 -7.32 5.82
CA PRO A 198 -19.67 -7.21 5.77
C PRO A 198 -20.31 -8.10 4.69
N ALA A 199 -19.62 -8.38 3.57
CA ALA A 199 -20.11 -9.29 2.54
C ALA A 199 -20.14 -10.74 3.04
N LEU A 200 -19.08 -11.21 3.70
CA LEU A 200 -19.03 -12.55 4.29
C LEU A 200 -20.09 -12.70 5.40
N ALA A 201 -20.19 -11.70 6.29
CA ALA A 201 -21.21 -11.68 7.35
C ALA A 201 -22.64 -11.65 6.78
N GLY A 202 -22.83 -11.10 5.58
CA GLY A 202 -24.09 -11.08 4.85
C GLY A 202 -24.44 -12.37 4.10
N GLY A 203 -23.49 -13.35 4.03
CA GLY A 203 -23.76 -14.67 3.43
C GLY A 203 -22.94 -14.96 2.17
N CYS A 204 -21.97 -14.14 1.79
CA CYS A 204 -21.02 -14.51 0.73
C CYS A 204 -20.22 -15.76 1.14
N SER A 205 -20.01 -16.66 0.21
CA SER A 205 -19.33 -17.96 0.43
C SER A 205 -17.81 -17.85 0.45
N GLY A 206 -17.24 -16.74 0.00
CA GLY A 206 -15.80 -16.53 -0.08
C GLY A 206 -15.43 -15.26 -0.81
N MET A 207 -14.19 -15.19 -1.30
CA MET A 207 -13.65 -14.00 -1.93
C MET A 207 -12.70 -14.32 -3.08
N ILE A 208 -12.67 -13.45 -4.09
CA ILE A 208 -11.65 -13.44 -5.16
C ILE A 208 -11.03 -12.06 -5.21
N LEU A 209 -9.86 -11.88 -4.59
CA LEU A 209 -9.25 -10.58 -4.34
C LEU A 209 -7.87 -10.43 -4.97
N ALA A 210 -7.56 -9.21 -5.40
CA ALA A 210 -6.22 -8.87 -5.87
C ALA A 210 -5.20 -8.86 -4.71
N SER A 211 -5.59 -8.37 -3.54
CA SER A 211 -4.73 -8.30 -2.35
C SER A 211 -4.44 -9.67 -1.72
N ALA A 212 -5.24 -10.69 -2.02
CA ALA A 212 -5.04 -12.03 -1.47
C ALA A 212 -3.74 -12.71 -1.93
N GLN A 213 -2.99 -12.11 -2.88
CA GLN A 213 -1.65 -12.54 -3.21
C GLN A 213 -0.54 -11.75 -2.47
N VAL A 214 -0.90 -10.72 -1.72
CA VAL A 214 0.06 -9.91 -0.92
C VAL A 214 0.02 -10.32 0.55
N PHE A 215 -1.18 -10.53 1.10
CA PHE A 215 -1.40 -10.98 2.48
C PHE A 215 -2.49 -12.07 2.57
N PRO A 216 -2.26 -13.22 1.92
CA PRO A 216 -3.25 -14.29 1.85
C PRO A 216 -3.64 -14.82 3.24
N GLU A 217 -2.68 -14.91 4.16
CA GLU A 217 -2.90 -15.38 5.53
C GLU A 217 -3.85 -14.48 6.34
N VAL A 218 -3.85 -13.17 6.08
CA VAL A 218 -4.78 -12.27 6.77
C VAL A 218 -6.21 -12.53 6.30
N TRP A 219 -6.41 -12.68 4.99
CA TRP A 219 -7.73 -12.99 4.44
C TRP A 219 -8.24 -14.36 4.88
N GLN A 220 -7.34 -15.36 4.98
CA GLN A 220 -7.71 -16.67 5.50
C GLN A 220 -8.14 -16.61 6.96
N GLN A 221 -7.48 -15.79 7.77
CA GLN A 221 -7.89 -15.55 9.15
C GLN A 221 -9.22 -14.80 9.22
N VAL A 222 -9.46 -13.79 8.39
CA VAL A 222 -10.77 -13.09 8.30
C VAL A 222 -11.87 -14.08 7.94
N TYR A 223 -11.65 -14.91 6.92
CA TYR A 223 -12.61 -15.91 6.48
C TYR A 223 -12.92 -16.91 7.62
N SER A 224 -11.89 -17.48 8.23
CA SER A 224 -12.03 -18.45 9.33
C SER A 224 -12.75 -17.83 10.54
N ALA A 225 -12.44 -16.60 10.92
CA ALA A 225 -13.08 -15.92 12.04
C ALA A 225 -14.59 -15.69 11.77
N VAL A 226 -14.96 -15.29 10.54
CA VAL A 226 -16.39 -15.16 10.18
C VAL A 226 -17.09 -16.51 10.22
N GLN A 227 -16.49 -17.58 9.71
CA GLN A 227 -17.08 -18.93 9.78
C GLN A 227 -17.29 -19.43 11.22
N GLN A 228 -16.46 -18.97 12.14
CA GLN A 228 -16.57 -19.27 13.59
C GLN A 228 -17.50 -18.31 14.34
N GLY A 229 -18.05 -17.28 13.67
CA GLY A 229 -18.88 -16.25 14.29
C GLY A 229 -18.11 -15.18 15.09
N ASP A 230 -16.77 -15.20 15.04
CA ASP A 230 -15.91 -14.20 15.69
C ASP A 230 -15.75 -12.93 14.82
N LEU A 231 -16.79 -12.14 14.76
CA LEU A 231 -16.80 -10.88 14.00
C LEU A 231 -15.87 -9.82 14.61
N ALA A 232 -15.53 -9.92 15.88
CA ALA A 232 -14.63 -8.97 16.53
C ALA A 232 -13.19 -9.14 16.03
N THR A 233 -12.70 -10.37 16.00
CA THR A 233 -11.40 -10.70 15.40
C THR A 233 -11.38 -10.41 13.89
N ALA A 234 -12.41 -10.81 13.15
CA ALA A 234 -12.52 -10.54 11.72
C ALA A 234 -12.44 -9.03 11.43
N ARG A 235 -13.10 -8.19 12.23
CA ARG A 235 -13.04 -6.73 12.10
C ARG A 235 -11.64 -6.18 12.34
N THR A 236 -10.97 -6.65 13.37
CA THR A 236 -9.60 -6.21 13.70
C THR A 236 -8.64 -6.52 12.53
N LEU A 237 -8.73 -7.73 11.99
CA LEU A 237 -7.93 -8.17 10.86
C LEU A 237 -8.25 -7.37 9.58
N GLN A 238 -9.53 -7.18 9.23
CA GLN A 238 -9.94 -6.35 8.09
C GLN A 238 -9.37 -4.93 8.22
N LEU A 239 -9.49 -4.30 9.39
CA LEU A 239 -9.00 -2.95 9.61
C LEU A 239 -7.48 -2.84 9.51
N SER A 240 -6.73 -3.89 9.88
CA SER A 240 -5.27 -3.89 9.78
C SER A 240 -4.77 -3.78 8.33
N VAL A 241 -5.53 -4.29 7.35
CA VAL A 241 -5.18 -4.26 5.92
C VAL A 241 -6.00 -3.24 5.11
N GLN A 242 -6.98 -2.57 5.72
CA GLN A 242 -7.96 -1.72 5.04
C GLN A 242 -7.33 -0.60 4.20
N LYS A 243 -6.26 0.01 4.69
CA LYS A 243 -5.59 1.10 3.97
C LYS A 243 -4.89 0.58 2.72
N LEU A 244 -4.19 -0.56 2.83
CA LEU A 244 -3.50 -1.17 1.69
C LEU A 244 -4.50 -1.73 0.66
N ALA A 245 -5.58 -2.35 1.12
CA ALA A 245 -6.71 -2.78 0.29
C ALA A 245 -7.28 -1.62 -0.52
N ARG A 246 -7.53 -0.48 0.12
CA ARG A 246 -8.01 0.76 -0.53
C ARG A 246 -7.04 1.28 -1.58
N ILE A 247 -5.74 1.24 -1.30
CA ILE A 247 -4.71 1.65 -2.27
C ILE A 247 -4.79 0.75 -3.51
N PHE A 248 -4.92 -0.56 -3.35
CA PHE A 248 -5.04 -1.48 -4.48
C PHE A 248 -6.32 -1.22 -5.28
N CYS A 249 -7.46 -1.04 -4.63
CA CYS A 249 -8.72 -0.72 -5.33
C CYS A 249 -8.64 0.57 -6.14
N ARG A 250 -7.98 1.61 -5.62
CA ARG A 250 -7.95 2.96 -6.24
C ARG A 250 -6.87 3.14 -7.30
N HIS A 251 -5.79 2.38 -7.25
CA HIS A 251 -4.62 2.58 -8.10
C HIS A 251 -4.38 1.44 -9.09
N GLY A 252 -5.45 0.97 -9.73
CA GLY A 252 -5.36 0.03 -10.84
C GLY A 252 -5.04 -1.41 -10.46
N GLY A 253 -5.46 -1.86 -9.26
CA GLY A 253 -5.42 -3.28 -8.87
C GLY A 253 -4.06 -3.94 -9.13
N GLY A 254 -3.92 -4.58 -10.28
CA GLY A 254 -2.71 -5.33 -10.66
C GLY A 254 -1.42 -4.51 -10.64
N VAL A 255 -1.47 -3.22 -11.00
CA VAL A 255 -0.27 -2.34 -11.00
C VAL A 255 0.24 -2.10 -9.58
N ALA A 256 -0.65 -1.78 -8.65
CA ALA A 256 -0.29 -1.54 -7.25
C ALA A 256 0.12 -2.84 -6.54
N VAL A 257 -0.55 -3.95 -6.85
CA VAL A 257 -0.22 -5.27 -6.33
C VAL A 257 1.15 -5.73 -6.82
N LYS A 258 1.49 -5.56 -8.11
CA LYS A 258 2.86 -5.84 -8.60
C LYS A 258 3.91 -5.00 -7.88
N ALA A 259 3.62 -3.74 -7.59
CA ALA A 259 4.54 -2.91 -6.83
C ALA A 259 4.76 -3.47 -5.41
N ALA A 260 3.70 -3.89 -4.72
CA ALA A 260 3.77 -4.49 -3.39
C ALA A 260 4.57 -5.81 -3.40
N LEU A 261 4.24 -6.73 -4.30
CA LEU A 261 4.93 -8.02 -4.43
C LEU A 261 6.43 -7.85 -4.70
N ASN A 262 6.79 -6.96 -5.63
CA ASN A 262 8.21 -6.68 -5.91
C ASN A 262 8.93 -6.08 -4.69
N MET A 263 8.27 -5.25 -3.86
CA MET A 263 8.84 -4.75 -2.60
C MET A 263 9.05 -5.87 -1.57
N MET A 264 8.19 -6.89 -1.57
CA MET A 264 8.30 -8.07 -0.72
C MET A 264 9.35 -9.07 -1.22
N GLY A 265 9.99 -8.81 -2.36
CA GLY A 265 10.95 -9.73 -2.97
C GLY A 265 10.33 -10.79 -3.88
N VAL A 266 9.01 -10.81 -4.03
CA VAL A 266 8.30 -11.67 -4.99
C VAL A 266 8.37 -11.01 -6.36
N ARG A 267 9.28 -11.48 -7.20
CA ARG A 267 9.58 -10.89 -8.51
C ARG A 267 8.47 -11.18 -9.52
N VAL A 268 7.63 -10.20 -9.80
CA VAL A 268 6.52 -10.31 -10.77
C VAL A 268 6.65 -9.36 -11.97
N GLY A 269 7.79 -8.69 -12.09
CA GLY A 269 8.07 -7.77 -13.19
C GLY A 269 7.23 -6.49 -13.15
N ARG A 270 7.10 -5.86 -14.33
CA ARG A 270 6.32 -4.64 -14.53
C ARG A 270 4.98 -4.98 -15.19
N PRO A 271 3.96 -4.13 -15.08
CA PRO A 271 2.76 -4.28 -15.90
C PRO A 271 3.10 -4.12 -17.38
N ARG A 272 2.33 -4.78 -18.25
CA ARG A 272 2.45 -4.66 -19.72
C ARG A 272 1.93 -3.30 -20.17
N LYS A 273 2.51 -2.73 -21.20
CA LYS A 273 2.01 -1.49 -21.82
C LYS A 273 0.60 -1.71 -22.42
N PRO A 274 -0.26 -0.67 -22.41
CA PRO A 274 -0.02 0.73 -22.05
C PRO A 274 -0.02 1.03 -20.56
N LEU A 275 -0.22 0.03 -19.69
CA LEU A 275 -0.11 0.25 -18.25
C LEU A 275 1.33 0.64 -17.90
N ARG A 276 1.47 1.56 -16.96
CA ARG A 276 2.78 2.00 -16.48
C ARG A 276 3.01 1.48 -15.06
N SER A 277 4.24 1.04 -14.81
CA SER A 277 4.68 0.86 -13.43
C SER A 277 4.43 2.14 -12.65
N MET A 278 4.13 2.01 -11.37
CA MET A 278 4.00 3.18 -10.50
C MET A 278 5.30 4.00 -10.52
N GLY A 279 5.33 5.07 -11.30
CA GLY A 279 6.47 6.00 -11.50
C GLY A 279 5.98 7.42 -11.81
N GLY A 280 6.62 8.47 -11.22
CA GLY A 280 6.20 9.88 -11.28
C GLY A 280 5.85 10.42 -9.89
N VAL A 281 5.73 11.75 -9.71
CA VAL A 281 5.64 12.39 -8.38
C VAL A 281 4.46 11.89 -7.53
N LEU A 282 3.25 11.87 -8.07
CA LEU A 282 2.05 11.32 -7.39
C LEU A 282 2.18 9.82 -7.07
N ILE A 283 2.91 9.10 -7.86
CA ILE A 283 3.08 7.66 -7.78
C ILE A 283 4.19 7.29 -6.78
N HIS A 284 5.18 8.16 -6.58
CA HIS A 284 6.13 7.98 -5.48
C HIS A 284 5.45 8.00 -4.12
N GLU A 285 4.45 8.86 -3.93
CA GLU A 285 3.67 8.90 -2.70
C GLU A 285 2.91 7.59 -2.46
N VAL A 286 2.20 7.09 -3.46
CA VAL A 286 1.46 5.82 -3.36
C VAL A 286 2.41 4.65 -3.11
N ARG A 287 3.57 4.62 -3.77
CA ARG A 287 4.60 3.58 -3.49
C ARG A 287 5.11 3.66 -2.06
N ALA A 288 5.33 4.88 -1.54
CA ALA A 288 5.75 5.09 -0.16
C ALA A 288 4.67 4.62 0.83
N GLU A 289 3.39 4.86 0.51
CA GLU A 289 2.27 4.35 1.32
C GLU A 289 2.18 2.83 1.31
N ILE A 290 2.33 2.19 0.14
CA ILE A 290 2.37 0.73 0.04
C ILE A 290 3.50 0.19 0.91
N ARG A 291 4.70 0.76 0.81
CA ARG A 291 5.86 0.33 1.59
C ARG A 291 5.58 0.42 3.09
N LEU A 292 5.08 1.56 3.55
CA LEU A 292 4.75 1.78 4.96
C LEU A 292 3.73 0.75 5.49
N GLU A 293 2.67 0.49 4.73
CA GLU A 293 1.67 -0.47 5.17
C GLU A 293 2.22 -1.92 5.16
N LEU A 294 3.10 -2.26 4.22
CA LEU A 294 3.80 -3.56 4.22
C LEU A 294 4.76 -3.70 5.41
N GLU A 295 5.45 -2.62 5.79
CA GLU A 295 6.29 -2.56 7.01
C GLU A 295 5.46 -2.78 8.27
N LYS A 296 4.31 -2.12 8.41
CA LYS A 296 3.37 -2.30 9.52
C LYS A 296 2.83 -3.73 9.63
N LEU A 297 2.61 -4.38 8.50
CA LEU A 297 2.17 -5.78 8.44
C LEU A 297 3.33 -6.78 8.63
N GLY A 298 4.57 -6.31 8.81
CA GLY A 298 5.75 -7.17 8.92
C GLY A 298 6.10 -7.92 7.63
N LYS A 299 5.57 -7.49 6.48
CA LYS A 299 5.81 -8.13 5.18
C LYS A 299 7.16 -7.77 4.57
N ILE A 300 7.71 -6.65 4.95
CA ILE A 300 9.07 -6.20 4.63
C ILE A 300 9.72 -5.63 5.89
N PRO A 301 11.05 -5.69 5.99
CA PRO A 301 11.75 -5.07 7.11
C PRO A 301 11.49 -3.55 7.11
N ILE A 302 11.33 -2.98 8.30
CA ILE A 302 11.33 -1.53 8.47
C ILE A 302 12.69 -1.04 7.99
N ALA A 303 12.70 -0.12 7.03
CA ALA A 303 13.95 0.47 6.58
C ALA A 303 14.56 1.22 7.75
N ASP A 304 15.73 0.75 8.19
CA ASP A 304 16.52 1.52 9.15
C ASP A 304 16.83 2.89 8.53
N ILE A 305 16.55 3.94 9.31
CA ILE A 305 17.19 5.22 9.04
C ILE A 305 18.65 4.95 9.31
N GLU A 306 19.53 5.06 8.32
CA GLU A 306 20.95 5.22 8.58
C GLU A 306 21.12 6.52 9.38
N VAL A 307 20.99 6.37 10.68
CA VAL A 307 21.38 7.40 11.62
C VAL A 307 22.86 7.21 11.80
N ALA A 308 23.61 8.13 11.26
CA ALA A 308 25.06 8.08 11.36
C ALA A 308 25.53 7.91 12.82
N ALA A 309 26.57 7.14 13.02
CA ALA A 309 27.13 6.75 14.31
C ALA A 309 27.53 7.95 15.21
N PRO A 310 27.50 7.79 16.55
CA PRO A 310 27.33 8.93 17.46
C PRO A 310 28.51 9.88 17.65
N ALA A 311 29.72 9.57 17.42
CA ALA A 311 30.81 10.46 17.86
C ALA A 311 31.78 10.96 16.76
N GLU A 312 32.10 10.16 15.77
CA GLU A 312 33.11 10.51 14.77
C GLU A 312 32.60 11.35 13.60
N LEU A 313 31.26 11.52 13.49
CA LEU A 313 30.55 12.18 12.39
C LEU A 313 29.93 13.54 12.76
N LEU A 314 30.13 14.04 13.99
CA LEU A 314 29.60 15.37 14.37
C LEU A 314 30.17 16.46 13.46
N GLU A 315 31.46 16.41 13.14
CA GLU A 315 32.10 17.40 12.26
C GLU A 315 31.58 17.36 10.83
N GLU A 316 31.37 16.18 10.25
CA GLU A 316 30.77 16.01 8.92
C GLU A 316 29.31 16.46 8.89
N ARG A 317 28.53 16.19 9.94
CA ARG A 317 27.13 16.57 10.04
C ARG A 317 26.93 18.07 10.10
N PHE A 318 27.73 18.76 10.91
CA PHE A 318 27.64 20.22 11.03
C PHE A 318 28.20 20.94 9.80
N SER A 319 29.05 20.29 9.01
CA SER A 319 29.49 20.80 7.72
C SER A 319 28.34 20.98 6.73
N ALA A 320 27.26 20.20 6.84
CA ALA A 320 26.04 20.37 6.05
C ALA A 320 25.28 21.66 6.39
N LEU A 321 25.45 22.19 7.62
CA LEU A 321 24.95 23.50 8.02
C LEU A 321 25.83 24.67 7.51
N GLY A 322 26.92 24.37 6.78
CA GLY A 322 27.84 25.38 6.30
C GLY A 322 28.83 25.87 7.38
N LEU A 323 28.96 25.15 8.49
CA LEU A 323 29.87 25.45 9.59
C LEU A 323 31.22 24.75 9.32
N PRO A 324 32.33 25.49 9.16
CA PRO A 324 33.67 24.91 9.17
C PRO A 324 33.97 24.23 10.52
N ALA A 325 34.63 23.06 10.49
CA ALA A 325 34.96 22.27 11.69
C ALA A 325 35.63 23.07 12.81
N GLN A 326 36.48 24.03 12.45
CA GLN A 326 37.13 24.91 13.40
C GLN A 326 36.20 25.75 14.28
N TYR A 327 34.98 26.00 13.83
CA TYR A 327 33.99 26.78 14.61
C TYR A 327 33.24 25.91 15.63
N LEU A 328 33.20 24.59 15.43
CA LEU A 328 32.58 23.65 16.36
C LEU A 328 33.41 23.45 17.64
N GLN A 329 34.70 23.80 17.60
CA GLN A 329 35.67 23.71 18.73
C GLN A 329 35.75 24.98 19.56
N ALA A 330 35.03 26.02 19.17
CA ALA A 330 35.04 27.26 19.94
C ALA A 330 34.32 27.07 21.29
N GLY A 331 34.93 27.45 22.39
CA GLY A 331 34.45 27.15 23.76
C GLY A 331 33.10 27.79 24.16
N ASN A 332 32.48 28.54 23.26
CA ASN A 332 31.16 29.15 23.42
C ASN A 332 30.09 28.57 22.48
N VAL A 333 30.39 27.47 21.77
CA VAL A 333 29.45 26.74 20.93
C VAL A 333 28.99 25.49 21.66
N ARG A 334 27.67 25.26 21.70
CA ARG A 334 27.06 24.08 22.31
C ARG A 334 26.51 23.18 21.22
N LEU A 335 26.86 21.92 21.31
CA LEU A 335 26.44 20.88 20.39
C LEU A 335 25.72 19.78 21.16
N ALA A 336 24.61 19.29 20.64
CA ALA A 336 23.92 18.13 21.19
C ALA A 336 23.20 17.36 20.09
N THR A 337 23.18 16.04 20.24
CA THR A 337 22.38 15.14 19.39
C THR A 337 21.46 14.34 20.28
N ALA A 338 20.21 14.20 19.88
CA ALA A 338 19.27 13.33 20.54
C ALA A 338 18.33 12.66 19.55
N GLN A 339 17.81 11.51 19.94
CA GLN A 339 16.91 10.70 19.12
C GLN A 339 15.72 10.24 19.95
N ALA A 340 14.53 10.15 19.32
CA ALA A 340 13.35 9.57 19.95
C ALA A 340 12.49 8.84 18.95
N GLY A 341 11.67 7.91 19.47
CA GLY A 341 10.76 7.10 18.67
C GLY A 341 11.39 5.82 18.11
N GLN A 342 10.58 5.06 17.40
CA GLN A 342 10.95 3.82 16.73
C GLN A 342 10.34 3.75 15.33
N GLY A 343 10.87 2.87 14.46
CA GLY A 343 10.35 2.68 13.12
C GLY A 343 10.43 3.95 12.28
N VAL A 344 9.41 4.17 11.45
CA VAL A 344 9.36 5.30 10.51
C VAL A 344 9.08 6.64 11.18
N GLU A 345 8.54 6.66 12.41
CA GLU A 345 8.32 7.87 13.22
C GLU A 345 9.51 8.22 14.12
N ARG A 346 10.62 7.50 14.01
CA ARG A 346 11.88 7.86 14.67
C ARG A 346 12.42 9.17 14.09
N ILE A 347 12.88 10.04 14.97
CA ILE A 347 13.50 11.31 14.62
C ILE A 347 14.86 11.46 15.30
N GLN A 348 15.80 12.09 14.60
CA GLN A 348 17.02 12.61 15.20
C GLN A 348 17.07 14.12 15.03
N LEU A 349 17.49 14.80 16.08
CA LEU A 349 17.72 16.23 16.09
C LEU A 349 19.18 16.50 16.51
N ASP A 350 19.89 17.26 15.69
CA ASP A 350 21.22 17.75 15.95
C ASP A 350 21.13 19.26 16.22
N LEU A 351 21.45 19.68 17.45
CA LEU A 351 21.35 21.05 17.93
C LEU A 351 22.73 21.72 17.93
N VAL A 352 22.80 22.90 17.36
CA VAL A 352 23.90 23.85 17.49
C VAL A 352 23.36 25.14 18.11
N ALA A 353 24.00 25.60 19.16
CA ALA A 353 23.68 26.86 19.81
C ALA A 353 24.94 27.70 20.05
N GLY A 354 24.86 28.99 19.88
CA GLY A 354 25.97 29.91 20.12
C GLY A 354 25.63 31.39 19.91
N PRO A 355 26.61 32.28 20.17
CA PRO A 355 26.38 33.70 20.12
C PRO A 355 25.92 34.19 18.74
N LYS A 356 25.03 35.20 18.73
CA LYS A 356 24.60 35.92 17.52
C LYS A 356 25.78 36.60 16.81
N THR A 357 26.74 37.09 17.60
CA THR A 357 27.96 37.75 17.10
C THR A 357 29.08 36.71 17.03
N GLY A 358 29.19 36.02 15.89
CA GLY A 358 30.22 35.02 15.71
C GLY A 358 29.82 33.97 14.68
N PRO A 359 30.59 32.86 14.55
CA PRO A 359 30.43 31.91 13.49
C PRO A 359 29.04 31.27 13.38
N ILE A 360 28.37 31.05 14.53
CA ILE A 360 27.03 30.47 14.55
C ILE A 360 25.99 31.49 14.07
N GLY A 361 26.12 32.78 14.47
CA GLY A 361 25.26 33.85 13.99
C GLY A 361 25.43 34.11 12.48
N GLU A 362 26.66 34.01 11.97
CA GLU A 362 26.94 34.09 10.52
C GLU A 362 26.32 32.93 9.76
N ALA A 363 26.50 31.70 10.23
CA ALA A 363 25.85 30.50 9.61
C ALA A 363 24.33 30.57 9.65
N TYR A 364 23.77 31.05 10.76
CA TYR A 364 22.34 31.32 10.89
C TYR A 364 21.83 32.29 9.82
N ALA A 365 22.55 33.41 9.65
CA ALA A 365 22.22 34.43 8.65
C ALA A 365 22.37 33.91 7.22
N LEU A 366 23.41 33.11 6.96
CA LEU A 366 23.62 32.45 5.64
C LEU A 366 22.50 31.47 5.29
N GLN A 367 22.03 30.68 6.23
CA GLN A 367 20.90 29.76 6.00
C GLN A 367 19.59 30.48 5.65
N LEU A 368 19.39 31.69 6.16
CA LEU A 368 18.23 32.54 5.82
C LEU A 368 18.37 33.23 4.46
N THR A 369 19.57 33.57 4.04
CA THR A 369 19.80 34.37 2.83
C THR A 369 20.15 33.55 1.62
N TYR A 370 20.80 32.42 1.79
CA TYR A 370 21.25 31.52 0.72
C TYR A 370 20.98 30.05 1.09
N PRO A 371 19.69 29.64 1.21
CA PRO A 371 19.38 28.25 1.53
C PRO A 371 19.88 27.31 0.42
N ARG A 372 20.43 26.17 0.81
CA ARG A 372 20.76 25.12 -0.15
C ARG A 372 19.47 24.47 -0.67
N HIS A 373 19.41 24.23 -1.97
CA HIS A 373 18.26 23.56 -2.58
C HIS A 373 17.96 22.21 -1.89
N GLY A 374 16.71 22.02 -1.47
CA GLY A 374 16.26 20.84 -0.73
C GLY A 374 16.56 20.85 0.78
N HIS A 375 17.25 21.89 1.28
CA HIS A 375 17.58 22.07 2.70
C HIS A 375 17.16 23.46 3.22
N GLU A 376 16.05 23.97 2.70
CA GLU A 376 15.54 25.28 3.07
C GLU A 376 15.25 25.34 4.57
N ALA A 377 15.82 26.33 5.25
CA ALA A 377 15.64 26.53 6.68
C ALA A 377 14.35 27.28 6.99
N LEU A 378 13.64 26.89 8.05
CA LEU A 378 12.49 27.62 8.57
C LEU A 378 12.68 27.95 10.06
N ALA A 379 12.21 29.15 10.45
CA ALA A 379 12.19 29.53 11.84
C ALA A 379 11.27 28.64 12.67
N ALA A 380 11.72 28.23 13.85
CA ALA A 380 10.85 27.60 14.83
C ALA A 380 9.83 28.59 15.36
N ILE A 381 8.57 28.20 15.43
CA ILE A 381 7.47 29.07 15.91
C ILE A 381 6.68 28.38 17.02
N LEU A 382 6.14 29.13 17.95
CA LEU A 382 5.19 28.66 18.97
C LEU A 382 3.76 28.70 18.46
N GLU A 383 3.42 29.81 17.82
CA GLU A 383 2.12 30.09 17.22
C GLU A 383 2.33 30.88 15.91
N PRO A 384 1.35 31.01 15.04
CA PRO A 384 1.45 31.85 13.87
C PRO A 384 1.94 33.27 14.25
N ASN A 385 3.02 33.71 13.63
CA ASN A 385 3.70 34.99 13.88
C ASN A 385 4.43 35.13 15.24
N LEU A 386 4.54 34.06 16.02
CA LEU A 386 5.28 34.03 17.29
C LEU A 386 6.49 33.09 17.20
N THR A 387 7.67 33.64 16.92
CA THR A 387 8.93 32.88 16.90
C THR A 387 9.43 32.57 18.31
N VAL A 388 10.15 31.49 18.47
CA VAL A 388 10.82 31.13 19.74
C VAL A 388 12.05 32.00 19.97
N ARG A 389 12.48 32.08 21.25
CA ARG A 389 13.75 32.67 21.65
C ARG A 389 14.52 31.68 22.51
N PRO A 390 15.82 31.46 22.30
CA PRO A 390 16.69 32.06 21.24
C PRO A 390 16.12 31.82 19.84
N ALA A 391 16.41 32.72 18.89
CA ALA A 391 15.97 32.55 17.50
C ALA A 391 16.53 31.26 16.95
N THR A 392 15.64 30.40 16.47
CA THR A 392 15.99 29.02 16.08
C THR A 392 15.57 28.73 14.65
N LEU A 393 16.47 28.14 13.86
CA LEU A 393 16.17 27.61 12.54
C LEU A 393 16.10 26.08 12.60
N ILE A 394 15.15 25.52 11.86
CA ILE A 394 15.07 24.09 11.60
C ILE A 394 15.51 23.87 10.16
N VAL A 395 16.51 23.02 9.99
CA VAL A 395 17.13 22.68 8.70
C VAL A 395 16.95 21.18 8.45
N PRO A 396 16.41 20.77 7.30
CA PRO A 396 16.39 19.36 6.94
C PRO A 396 17.81 18.80 6.83
N ALA A 397 18.09 17.69 7.48
CA ALA A 397 19.39 17.01 7.41
C ALA A 397 19.68 16.40 6.04
N VAL A 398 18.65 16.01 5.33
CA VAL A 398 18.71 15.42 4.00
C VAL A 398 17.92 16.26 3.02
N GLU A 399 18.32 16.20 1.74
CA GLU A 399 17.58 16.86 0.67
C GLU A 399 16.11 16.40 0.66
N LEU A 400 15.18 17.35 0.72
CA LEU A 400 13.75 17.08 0.70
C LEU A 400 13.33 16.61 -0.69
N LYS A 401 12.93 15.35 -0.78
CA LYS A 401 12.56 14.70 -2.06
C LYS A 401 11.08 14.81 -2.38
N ASN A 402 10.24 15.18 -1.43
CA ASN A 402 8.80 15.26 -1.61
C ASN A 402 8.15 16.20 -0.59
N LEU A 403 6.96 16.70 -0.95
CA LEU A 403 6.17 17.63 -0.13
C LEU A 403 5.74 17.02 1.22
N ARG A 404 5.58 15.70 1.29
CA ARG A 404 5.20 15.00 2.53
C ARG A 404 6.31 15.12 3.58
N GLN A 405 7.54 14.82 3.21
CA GLN A 405 8.70 14.94 4.10
C GLN A 405 8.86 16.39 4.59
N ALA A 406 8.71 17.36 3.68
CA ALA A 406 8.67 18.76 4.04
C ALA A 406 7.57 19.07 5.07
N ASN A 407 6.35 18.58 4.86
CA ASN A 407 5.22 18.77 5.77
C ASN A 407 5.42 18.10 7.14
N MET A 408 6.23 17.05 7.25
CA MET A 408 6.57 16.43 8.52
C MET A 408 7.61 17.23 9.30
N ILE A 409 8.58 17.81 8.60
CA ILE A 409 9.60 18.67 9.24
C ILE A 409 9.02 20.04 9.59
N TYR A 410 8.34 20.70 8.64
CA TYR A 410 7.82 22.06 8.82
C TYR A 410 6.42 22.14 9.48
N GLY A 411 5.89 21.02 9.92
CA GLY A 411 4.65 20.92 10.67
C GLY A 411 4.91 20.41 12.10
N PRO A 412 4.72 19.11 12.34
CA PRO A 412 4.81 18.54 13.69
C PRO A 412 6.20 18.71 14.32
N THR A 413 7.29 18.55 13.55
CA THR A 413 8.65 18.72 14.07
C THR A 413 8.93 20.16 14.45
N GLN A 414 8.56 21.13 13.60
CA GLN A 414 8.75 22.56 13.89
C GLN A 414 7.99 22.98 15.16
N ALA A 415 6.72 22.58 15.28
CA ALA A 415 5.91 22.87 16.46
C ALA A 415 6.47 22.26 17.74
N ALA A 416 6.95 21.02 17.66
CA ALA A 416 7.55 20.31 18.78
C ALA A 416 8.86 20.96 19.26
N VAL A 417 9.73 21.32 18.32
CA VAL A 417 10.98 22.05 18.61
C VAL A 417 10.66 23.39 19.29
N GLY A 418 9.70 24.14 18.75
CA GLY A 418 9.27 25.41 19.35
C GLY A 418 8.79 25.24 20.79
N LYS A 419 7.93 24.24 21.03
CA LYS A 419 7.41 23.93 22.37
C LYS A 419 8.52 23.52 23.35
N ALA A 420 9.44 22.64 22.93
CA ALA A 420 10.55 22.20 23.78
C ALA A 420 11.48 23.36 24.19
N ILE A 421 11.73 24.31 23.28
CA ILE A 421 12.52 25.51 23.60
C ILE A 421 11.80 26.39 24.62
N ALA A 422 10.49 26.63 24.46
CA ALA A 422 9.71 27.41 25.41
C ALA A 422 9.69 26.74 26.79
N ASP A 423 9.55 25.42 26.87
CA ASP A 423 9.61 24.69 28.13
C ASP A 423 11.02 24.72 28.74
N GLY A 424 12.07 24.64 27.93
CA GLY A 424 13.47 24.75 28.37
C GLY A 424 13.79 26.12 29.00
N LEU A 425 13.21 27.19 28.46
CA LEU A 425 13.25 28.52 29.05
C LEU A 425 12.49 28.56 30.37
N ALA A 426 11.26 28.06 30.38
CA ALA A 426 10.41 28.05 31.58
C ALA A 426 11.03 27.24 32.74
N LEU A 427 11.76 26.19 32.42
CA LEU A 427 12.45 25.27 33.35
C LEU A 427 13.86 25.79 33.73
N GLY A 428 14.32 26.87 33.14
CA GLY A 428 15.61 27.49 33.43
C GLY A 428 16.83 26.77 32.85
N TRP A 429 16.63 25.84 31.88
CA TRP A 429 17.78 25.24 31.19
C TRP A 429 18.46 26.24 30.27
N ILE A 430 17.69 27.03 29.55
CA ILE A 430 18.17 28.13 28.72
C ILE A 430 18.15 29.41 29.57
N SER A 431 19.30 30.08 29.73
CA SER A 431 19.39 31.31 30.51
C SER A 431 18.70 32.50 29.81
N GLN A 432 18.31 33.48 30.56
CA GLN A 432 17.69 34.69 30.01
C GLN A 432 18.66 35.48 29.11
N SER A 433 19.96 35.47 29.39
CA SER A 433 20.98 36.07 28.52
C SER A 433 21.09 35.30 27.19
N ALA A 434 21.05 33.98 27.22
CA ALA A 434 21.05 33.15 25.97
C ALA A 434 19.83 33.46 25.08
N MET A 435 18.67 33.79 25.68
CA MET A 435 17.46 34.12 24.94
C MET A 435 17.64 35.28 23.97
N ASP A 436 18.42 36.28 24.35
CA ASP A 436 18.59 37.51 23.55
C ASP A 436 19.90 37.55 22.77
N ASP A 437 20.96 36.88 23.27
CA ASP A 437 22.33 36.98 22.74
C ASP A 437 22.73 35.76 21.89
N GLU A 438 21.95 34.66 21.86
CA GLU A 438 22.27 33.47 21.14
C GLU A 438 21.30 33.20 20.00
N VAL A 439 21.70 32.31 19.09
CA VAL A 439 20.90 31.69 18.06
C VAL A 439 21.07 30.18 18.11
N MET A 440 20.09 29.45 17.61
CA MET A 440 20.12 28.01 17.51
C MET A 440 19.81 27.57 16.08
N MET A 441 20.44 26.48 15.67
CA MET A 441 20.09 25.73 14.47
C MET A 441 19.84 24.28 14.86
N VAL A 442 18.73 23.74 14.39
CA VAL A 442 18.33 22.35 14.64
C VAL A 442 18.25 21.64 13.32
N GLN A 443 19.16 20.71 13.09
CA GLN A 443 19.10 19.85 11.94
C GLN A 443 18.19 18.65 12.25
N ALA A 444 17.18 18.44 11.42
CA ALA A 444 16.18 17.40 11.61
C ALA A 444 16.30 16.30 10.57
N THR A 445 16.50 15.07 11.06
CA THR A 445 16.42 13.85 10.25
C THR A 445 15.11 13.15 10.54
N VAL A 446 14.20 13.15 9.55
CA VAL A 446 12.90 12.47 9.61
C VAL A 446 12.83 11.46 8.49
N HIS A 447 12.32 10.26 8.81
CA HIS A 447 12.16 9.21 7.81
C HIS A 447 11.23 9.67 6.66
N PRO A 448 11.57 9.42 5.38
CA PRO A 448 10.74 9.84 4.24
C PRO A 448 9.32 9.29 4.25
N HIS A 449 9.09 8.22 4.99
CA HIS A 449 7.79 7.55 5.11
C HIS A 449 7.06 7.85 6.43
N ALA A 450 7.54 8.76 7.25
CA ALA A 450 6.81 9.20 8.43
C ALA A 450 5.44 9.78 8.04
N LEU A 451 4.39 9.37 8.74
CA LEU A 451 2.99 9.73 8.43
C LEU A 451 2.20 10.14 9.67
N ASP A 452 2.52 9.55 10.81
CA ASP A 452 1.83 9.88 12.06
C ASP A 452 2.36 11.20 12.62
N ARG A 453 1.64 12.29 12.29
CA ARG A 453 1.99 13.66 12.73
C ARG A 453 1.98 13.79 14.25
N HIS A 454 1.09 13.09 14.95
CA HIS A 454 0.99 13.16 16.39
C HIS A 454 2.16 12.43 17.06
N GLN A 455 2.47 11.21 16.61
CA GLN A 455 3.60 10.47 17.12
C GLN A 455 4.93 11.17 16.82
N LEU A 456 5.09 11.71 15.62
CA LEU A 456 6.30 12.45 15.23
C LEU A 456 6.47 13.73 16.05
N TYR A 457 5.37 14.43 16.36
CA TYR A 457 5.40 15.60 17.25
C TYR A 457 5.98 15.23 18.62
N TRP A 458 5.48 14.17 19.25
CA TRP A 458 5.95 13.76 20.58
C TRP A 458 7.39 13.25 20.55
N ASN A 459 7.78 12.50 19.53
CA ASN A 459 9.17 12.05 19.35
C ASN A 459 10.11 13.25 19.16
N ALA A 460 9.73 14.23 18.34
CA ALA A 460 10.51 15.45 18.14
C ALA A 460 10.61 16.30 19.44
N TYR A 461 9.53 16.38 20.19
CA TYR A 461 9.53 17.07 21.48
C TYR A 461 10.47 16.39 22.48
N GLN A 462 10.44 15.06 22.59
CA GLN A 462 11.35 14.30 23.45
C GLN A 462 12.81 14.48 23.04
N ALA A 463 13.11 14.28 21.74
CA ALA A 463 14.48 14.46 21.23
C ALA A 463 15.00 15.89 21.47
N MET A 464 14.18 16.92 21.19
CA MET A 464 14.60 18.31 21.42
C MET A 464 14.80 18.61 22.90
N THR A 465 13.93 18.11 23.78
CA THR A 465 14.06 18.27 25.23
C THR A 465 15.39 17.67 25.74
N GLU A 466 15.73 16.49 25.26
CA GLU A 466 17.01 15.82 25.58
C GLU A 466 18.22 16.60 25.03
N ALA A 467 18.16 17.03 23.77
CA ALA A 467 19.21 17.83 23.15
C ALA A 467 19.46 19.15 23.91
N LEU A 468 18.38 19.84 24.32
CA LEU A 468 18.51 21.07 25.12
C LEU A 468 19.14 20.81 26.48
N ARG A 469 18.74 19.76 27.18
CA ARG A 469 19.39 19.38 28.45
C ARG A 469 20.88 19.12 28.25
N ASN A 470 21.24 18.32 27.26
CA ASN A 470 22.64 17.99 26.98
C ASN A 470 23.47 19.22 26.59
N ALA A 471 22.89 20.16 25.83
CA ALA A 471 23.58 21.39 25.40
C ALA A 471 23.71 22.45 26.51
N PHE A 472 22.73 22.56 27.41
CA PHE A 472 22.64 23.67 28.36
C PHE A 472 22.82 23.24 29.84
N SER A 473 22.75 21.94 30.18
CA SER A 473 22.97 21.44 31.56
C SER A 473 24.42 21.05 31.88
N GLY A 474 25.32 21.11 30.93
CA GLY A 474 26.74 20.72 31.09
C GLY A 474 27.64 21.80 31.75
N GLY A 475 27.08 22.72 32.47
CA GLY A 475 27.77 23.82 33.12
C GLY A 475 27.41 23.97 34.61
N CYS A 476 27.52 22.86 35.37
CA CYS A 476 27.65 22.93 36.85
C CYS A 476 28.79 22.04 37.29
#